data_14ac72b6141515ca46206c484845f604
#
_entry.id   14ac72b6141515ca46206c484845f604
#
_cell.length_a   1.000
_cell.length_b   1.000
_cell.length_c   1.000
_cell.angle_alpha   90.00
_cell.angle_beta   90.00
_cell.angle_gamma   90.00
#
_symmetry.space_group_name_H-M   'P 1'
#
loop_
_entity.id
_entity.type
_entity.pdbx_description
1 polymer ?
#
loop_
_entity_poly.entity_id
_entity_poly.type
_entity_poly.pdbx_seq_one_letter_code
_entity_poly.pdbx_strand_id
1 'polypeptide(L)'
;MVSRRILMYLFLLFVSIYSFFSIGHFGGDGYNEYLTAESIVLDGNTRLYDRPHDPDQLKNFRSEVGMKGRNGDVYSARSCLGVAIPLSVFYAFGHITAMVFSNVPHDFVTMLVVSFYNPFITAFTVLLIFIISTRLGFKHVTSLTLSMVYGLFTMAPVYTRTGFAEPTLALSLLISVYWVICYSKSLEKKFLIYSALFLSYCILTKAIAFLFFPCFLVYILWCIFTGGQNLSDGFKAISLYVFVFLFSNIFVFIYNYFIYGSIFNFGGVNSLSVTARVALSTHFLKGAYYYLLSPGKSLILFNLPIILSFIGLAKVPKGRRKETVLFLLIFVVNLIFVVRSFRRGSLYSWGPRYLFLSLPFLVLLIGNYYEGYKTYAARAFLWLLSFAGFLIMLPCMFINQSKFYLFVVEKLKLDEYLINFVPDLSPIKGAWWMFISRIVHTITGNEIPFNFAPDYWLVRSVSMYMEDYNYFDLWFLEVIKQSPQLAPAVIVVLVFLVLLSVVSAYKVCGLSMTEDIKHATE
;
A
#
# COMPACT_ATOMS: atom_id res chain seq x y z
N MET A 1 -0.22 25.28 -14.52
CA MET A 1 -0.51 23.83 -14.77
C MET A 1 0.79 23.06 -14.58
N VAL A 2 0.75 21.89 -13.92
CA VAL A 2 1.95 21.07 -13.74
C VAL A 2 2.45 20.60 -15.11
N SER A 3 3.77 20.68 -15.35
CA SER A 3 4.39 20.22 -16.58
C SER A 3 4.18 18.70 -16.75
N ARG A 4 3.66 18.28 -17.90
CA ARG A 4 3.50 16.84 -18.25
C ARG A 4 4.83 16.09 -18.18
N ARG A 5 5.94 16.78 -18.45
CA ARG A 5 7.30 16.19 -18.39
C ARG A 5 7.69 15.82 -16.96
N ILE A 6 7.40 16.67 -15.97
CA ILE A 6 7.65 16.34 -14.54
C ILE A 6 6.87 15.09 -14.15
N LEU A 7 5.58 15.04 -14.49
CA LEU A 7 4.72 13.90 -14.16
C LEU A 7 5.24 12.60 -14.80
N MET A 8 5.63 12.65 -16.06
CA MET A 8 6.19 11.49 -16.76
C MET A 8 7.48 10.99 -16.10
N TYR A 9 8.45 11.87 -15.86
CA TYR A 9 9.71 11.45 -15.25
C TYR A 9 9.56 11.02 -13.80
N LEU A 10 8.65 11.65 -13.03
CA LEU A 10 8.35 11.21 -11.67
C LEU A 10 7.76 9.80 -11.65
N PHE A 11 6.83 9.50 -12.55
CA PHE A 11 6.27 8.16 -12.71
C PHE A 11 7.34 7.14 -13.09
N LEU A 12 8.14 7.45 -14.13
CA LEU A 12 9.22 6.57 -14.60
C LEU A 12 10.27 6.30 -13.51
N LEU A 13 10.61 7.31 -12.71
CA LEU A 13 11.52 7.16 -11.57
C LEU A 13 11.03 6.10 -10.60
N PHE A 14 9.77 6.20 -10.15
CA PHE A 14 9.26 5.30 -9.14
C PHE A 14 8.92 3.92 -9.68
N VAL A 15 8.39 3.82 -10.90
CA VAL A 15 8.17 2.51 -11.54
C VAL A 15 9.49 1.77 -11.69
N SER A 16 10.56 2.44 -12.15
CA SER A 16 11.85 1.78 -12.35
C SER A 16 12.48 1.33 -11.02
N ILE A 17 12.44 2.18 -9.97
CA ILE A 17 12.94 1.79 -8.63
C ILE A 17 12.13 0.60 -8.09
N TYR A 18 10.82 0.68 -8.10
CA TYR A 18 9.98 -0.36 -7.53
C TYR A 18 10.05 -1.67 -8.32
N SER A 19 10.12 -1.59 -9.66
CA SER A 19 10.30 -2.77 -10.50
C SER A 19 11.65 -3.44 -10.29
N PHE A 20 12.73 -2.65 -10.05
CA PHE A 20 14.03 -3.22 -9.71
C PHE A 20 13.95 -4.09 -8.46
N PHE A 21 13.25 -3.64 -7.42
CA PHE A 21 13.13 -4.34 -6.15
C PHE A 21 11.93 -5.31 -6.05
N SER A 22 11.18 -5.57 -7.11
CA SER A 22 10.07 -6.53 -7.08
C SER A 22 10.52 -7.93 -6.69
N ILE A 23 9.62 -8.68 -6.05
CA ILE A 23 9.89 -10.05 -5.61
C ILE A 23 9.68 -11.10 -6.70
N GLY A 24 8.86 -10.80 -7.72
CA GLY A 24 8.56 -11.70 -8.83
C GLY A 24 7.44 -12.72 -8.56
N HIS A 25 6.93 -12.78 -7.35
CA HIS A 25 5.83 -13.68 -6.98
C HIS A 25 4.98 -13.12 -5.86
N PHE A 26 3.80 -13.69 -5.65
CA PHE A 26 2.93 -13.37 -4.53
C PHE A 26 2.68 -14.60 -3.67
N GLY A 27 2.54 -14.37 -2.34
CA GLY A 27 2.04 -15.35 -1.39
C GLY A 27 0.80 -14.81 -0.66
N GLY A 28 0.13 -15.67 0.07
CA GLY A 28 -1.00 -15.30 0.93
C GLY A 28 -2.15 -14.60 0.19
N ASP A 29 -2.54 -13.42 0.66
CA ASP A 29 -3.66 -12.65 0.08
C ASP A 29 -3.46 -12.36 -1.41
N GLY A 30 -2.22 -12.07 -1.84
CA GLY A 30 -1.91 -11.74 -3.24
C GLY A 30 -2.09 -12.90 -4.20
N TYR A 31 -1.88 -14.12 -3.74
CA TYR A 31 -2.13 -15.30 -4.56
C TYR A 31 -3.63 -15.51 -4.84
N ASN A 32 -4.50 -15.13 -3.89
CA ASN A 32 -5.94 -15.14 -4.12
C ASN A 32 -6.38 -14.16 -5.19
N GLU A 33 -5.82 -12.96 -5.17
CA GLU A 33 -6.08 -11.95 -6.19
C GLU A 33 -5.59 -12.41 -7.56
N TYR A 34 -4.43 -13.10 -7.60
CA TYR A 34 -3.89 -13.72 -8.81
C TYR A 34 -4.85 -14.77 -9.38
N LEU A 35 -5.31 -15.74 -8.57
CA LEU A 35 -6.26 -16.77 -9.02
C LEU A 35 -7.60 -16.20 -9.48
N THR A 36 -8.08 -15.14 -8.80
CA THR A 36 -9.30 -14.44 -9.23
C THR A 36 -9.09 -13.71 -10.55
N ALA A 37 -7.94 -13.06 -10.76
CA ALA A 37 -7.59 -12.40 -12.01
C ALA A 37 -7.45 -13.41 -13.16
N GLU A 38 -6.87 -14.57 -12.90
CA GLU A 38 -6.80 -15.70 -13.81
C GLU A 38 -8.19 -16.13 -14.28
N SER A 39 -9.12 -16.34 -13.34
CA SER A 39 -10.48 -16.78 -13.65
C SER A 39 -11.26 -15.70 -14.44
N ILE A 40 -11.01 -14.42 -14.17
CA ILE A 40 -11.57 -13.32 -14.96
C ILE A 40 -11.11 -13.39 -16.41
N VAL A 41 -9.81 -13.63 -16.65
CA VAL A 41 -9.22 -13.61 -18.00
C VAL A 41 -9.57 -14.88 -18.80
N LEU A 42 -9.47 -16.04 -18.15
CA LEU A 42 -9.59 -17.32 -18.86
C LEU A 42 -11.03 -17.83 -18.93
N ASP A 43 -11.87 -17.54 -17.92
CA ASP A 43 -13.22 -18.10 -17.79
C ASP A 43 -14.33 -17.06 -17.75
N GLY A 44 -14.00 -15.76 -17.72
CA GLY A 44 -14.97 -14.67 -17.63
C GLY A 44 -15.77 -14.64 -16.32
N ASN A 45 -15.23 -15.20 -15.24
CA ASN A 45 -15.89 -15.25 -13.93
C ASN A 45 -14.89 -15.09 -12.77
N THR A 46 -15.35 -15.20 -11.51
CA THR A 46 -14.54 -14.98 -10.31
C THR A 46 -14.42 -16.24 -9.43
N ARG A 47 -14.68 -17.43 -9.97
CA ARG A 47 -14.59 -18.69 -9.25
C ARG A 47 -13.12 -19.12 -9.13
N LEU A 48 -12.77 -19.73 -8.01
CA LEU A 48 -11.47 -20.37 -7.87
C LEU A 48 -11.57 -21.81 -8.37
N TYR A 49 -11.01 -22.05 -9.55
CA TYR A 49 -11.04 -23.39 -10.17
C TYR A 49 -9.90 -24.29 -9.71
N ASP A 50 -10.17 -25.62 -9.84
CA ASP A 50 -9.18 -26.68 -9.75
C ASP A 50 -8.34 -26.77 -11.02
N ARG A 51 -7.52 -25.77 -11.27
CA ARG A 51 -6.49 -25.91 -12.30
C ARG A 51 -5.27 -26.62 -11.71
N PRO A 52 -4.47 -27.33 -12.55
CA PRO A 52 -3.29 -28.04 -12.10
C PRO A 52 -2.13 -27.08 -11.79
N HIS A 53 -2.37 -26.17 -10.86
CA HIS A 53 -1.33 -25.55 -10.06
C HIS A 53 -0.88 -26.59 -9.04
N ASP A 54 0.35 -26.56 -8.59
CA ASP A 54 0.92 -27.50 -7.63
C ASP A 54 -0.15 -28.03 -6.63
N PRO A 55 -0.53 -29.32 -6.72
CA PRO A 55 -1.66 -29.88 -5.96
C PRO A 55 -1.51 -29.75 -4.45
N ASP A 56 -0.27 -29.68 -3.94
CA ASP A 56 0.02 -29.60 -2.51
C ASP A 56 -0.12 -28.16 -1.99
N GLN A 57 0.18 -27.16 -2.80
CA GLN A 57 -0.10 -25.77 -2.45
C GLN A 57 -1.61 -25.49 -2.46
N LEU A 58 -2.36 -26.03 -3.40
CA LEU A 58 -3.80 -25.80 -3.51
C LEU A 58 -4.61 -26.49 -2.41
N LYS A 59 -4.22 -27.67 -1.96
CA LYS A 59 -4.93 -28.38 -0.86
C LYS A 59 -4.88 -27.61 0.44
N ASN A 60 -3.72 -27.10 0.82
CA ASN A 60 -3.55 -26.30 2.03
C ASN A 60 -4.18 -24.90 1.87
N PHE A 61 -4.16 -24.34 0.67
CA PHE A 61 -4.65 -23.02 0.36
C PHE A 61 -6.19 -22.94 0.30
N ARG A 62 -6.87 -23.98 -0.20
CA ARG A 62 -8.34 -24.02 -0.33
C ARG A 62 -9.07 -24.06 1.00
N SER A 63 -8.53 -24.76 1.99
CA SER A 63 -9.17 -24.83 3.32
C SER A 63 -9.11 -23.51 4.10
N GLU A 64 -8.09 -22.67 3.83
CA GLU A 64 -7.86 -21.44 4.56
C GLU A 64 -8.37 -20.18 3.84
N VAL A 65 -8.56 -20.23 2.52
CA VAL A 65 -8.70 -19.04 1.68
C VAL A 65 -9.92 -19.05 0.78
N GLY A 66 -10.48 -20.22 0.50
CA GLY A 66 -11.69 -20.38 -0.29
C GLY A 66 -12.95 -20.36 0.58
N MET A 67 -13.99 -19.67 0.12
CA MET A 67 -15.32 -19.69 0.72
C MET A 67 -16.32 -20.28 -0.27
N LYS A 68 -17.15 -21.20 0.19
CA LYS A 68 -18.25 -21.73 -0.64
C LYS A 68 -19.29 -20.62 -0.84
N GLY A 69 -19.56 -20.34 -2.09
CA GLY A 69 -20.66 -19.48 -2.51
C GLY A 69 -22.00 -20.22 -2.42
N ARG A 70 -23.07 -19.48 -2.73
CA ARG A 70 -24.45 -20.00 -2.71
C ARG A 70 -24.67 -21.24 -3.60
N ASN A 71 -23.97 -21.31 -4.72
CA ASN A 71 -24.08 -22.40 -5.69
C ASN A 71 -23.13 -23.59 -5.43
N GLY A 72 -22.40 -23.57 -4.30
CA GLY A 72 -21.40 -24.58 -3.99
C GLY A 72 -20.02 -24.35 -4.61
N ASP A 73 -19.91 -23.39 -5.52
CA ASP A 73 -18.61 -22.98 -6.09
C ASP A 73 -17.72 -22.31 -5.04
N VAL A 74 -16.41 -22.40 -5.22
CA VAL A 74 -15.44 -21.78 -4.33
C VAL A 74 -15.03 -20.43 -4.87
N TYR A 75 -15.11 -19.41 -4.02
CA TYR A 75 -14.66 -18.04 -4.28
C TYR A 75 -13.58 -17.66 -3.27
N SER A 76 -12.76 -16.68 -3.58
CA SER A 76 -11.81 -16.18 -2.61
C SER A 76 -12.54 -15.60 -1.38
N ALA A 77 -12.20 -16.07 -0.19
CA ALA A 77 -12.72 -15.54 1.07
C ALA A 77 -12.21 -14.13 1.38
N ARG A 78 -11.21 -13.67 0.64
CA ARG A 78 -10.53 -12.38 0.82
C ARG A 78 -10.49 -11.59 -0.48
N SER A 79 -11.24 -12.02 -1.50
CA SER A 79 -11.19 -11.37 -2.81
C SER A 79 -11.63 -9.93 -2.71
N CYS A 80 -10.76 -9.09 -3.19
CA CYS A 80 -11.02 -7.69 -3.41
C CYS A 80 -11.19 -7.50 -4.92
N LEU A 81 -12.43 -7.55 -5.45
CA LEU A 81 -12.68 -7.33 -6.88
C LEU A 81 -12.03 -6.04 -7.40
N GLY A 82 -11.97 -5.02 -6.54
CA GLY A 82 -11.27 -3.78 -6.87
C GLY A 82 -9.76 -3.97 -7.08
N VAL A 83 -9.16 -5.09 -6.67
CA VAL A 83 -7.79 -5.47 -7.03
C VAL A 83 -7.79 -6.42 -8.21
N ALA A 84 -8.59 -7.47 -8.18
CA ALA A 84 -8.58 -8.52 -9.18
C ALA A 84 -8.91 -8.01 -10.60
N ILE A 85 -9.83 -7.04 -10.73
CA ILE A 85 -10.19 -6.45 -12.03
C ILE A 85 -8.99 -5.76 -12.69
N PRO A 86 -8.30 -4.76 -12.10
CA PRO A 86 -7.13 -4.17 -12.76
C PRO A 86 -5.94 -5.14 -12.83
N LEU A 87 -5.83 -6.10 -11.89
CA LEU A 87 -4.80 -7.13 -11.91
C LEU A 87 -4.97 -8.08 -13.10
N SER A 88 -6.21 -8.31 -13.57
CA SER A 88 -6.49 -9.16 -14.73
C SER A 88 -5.84 -8.64 -16.01
N VAL A 89 -5.60 -7.33 -16.13
CA VAL A 89 -4.83 -6.74 -17.24
C VAL A 89 -3.38 -7.22 -17.19
N PHE A 90 -2.76 -7.20 -16.01
CA PHE A 90 -1.39 -7.71 -15.83
C PHE A 90 -1.33 -9.23 -16.04
N TYR A 91 -2.35 -9.95 -15.59
CA TYR A 91 -2.46 -11.39 -15.85
C TYR A 91 -2.53 -11.69 -17.35
N ALA A 92 -3.37 -10.97 -18.11
CA ALA A 92 -3.47 -11.14 -19.56
C ALA A 92 -2.13 -10.88 -20.28
N PHE A 93 -1.41 -9.83 -19.87
CA PHE A 93 -0.05 -9.59 -20.37
C PHE A 93 0.92 -10.73 -20.01
N GLY A 94 0.86 -11.22 -18.79
CA GLY A 94 1.68 -12.34 -18.33
C GLY A 94 1.36 -13.62 -19.09
N HIS A 95 0.09 -13.90 -19.34
CA HIS A 95 -0.38 -15.05 -20.11
C HIS A 95 0.14 -15.00 -21.56
N ILE A 96 0.03 -13.85 -22.23
CA ILE A 96 0.58 -13.67 -23.59
C ILE A 96 2.10 -13.83 -23.57
N THR A 97 2.78 -13.26 -22.57
CA THR A 97 4.24 -13.36 -22.44
C THR A 97 4.67 -14.82 -22.24
N ALA A 98 3.94 -15.58 -21.42
CA ALA A 98 4.22 -17.00 -21.20
C ALA A 98 4.07 -17.86 -22.46
N MET A 99 3.14 -17.51 -23.35
CA MET A 99 3.03 -18.18 -24.66
C MET A 99 4.26 -17.96 -25.54
N VAL A 100 4.91 -16.80 -25.44
CA VAL A 100 6.14 -16.47 -26.18
C VAL A 100 7.35 -17.21 -25.58
N PHE A 101 7.43 -17.30 -24.27
CA PHE A 101 8.52 -17.97 -23.54
C PHE A 101 8.17 -19.41 -23.12
N SER A 102 7.79 -20.24 -24.08
CA SER A 102 7.30 -21.61 -23.85
C SER A 102 8.28 -22.53 -23.11
N ASN A 103 9.56 -22.21 -23.05
CA ASN A 103 10.60 -22.96 -22.34
C ASN A 103 10.63 -22.67 -20.81
N VAL A 104 9.82 -21.72 -20.34
CA VAL A 104 9.72 -21.34 -18.93
C VAL A 104 8.31 -21.73 -18.43
N PRO A 105 8.15 -22.21 -17.20
CA PRO A 105 6.82 -22.55 -16.68
C PRO A 105 5.85 -21.38 -16.81
N HIS A 106 4.67 -21.67 -17.38
CA HIS A 106 3.64 -20.65 -17.67
C HIS A 106 3.28 -19.83 -16.43
N ASP A 107 3.03 -20.50 -15.31
CA ASP A 107 2.61 -19.86 -14.06
C ASP A 107 3.70 -18.97 -13.46
N PHE A 108 4.97 -19.36 -13.67
CA PHE A 108 6.10 -18.54 -13.24
C PHE A 108 6.14 -17.21 -14.01
N VAL A 109 5.98 -17.24 -15.33
CA VAL A 109 6.00 -16.04 -16.16
C VAL A 109 4.81 -15.15 -15.89
N THR A 110 3.60 -15.71 -15.76
CA THR A 110 2.40 -14.95 -15.44
C THR A 110 2.50 -14.30 -14.07
N MET A 111 2.95 -15.03 -13.05
CA MET A 111 3.14 -14.52 -11.69
C MET A 111 4.19 -13.41 -11.65
N LEU A 112 5.29 -13.57 -12.39
CA LEU A 112 6.33 -12.55 -12.52
C LEU A 112 5.75 -11.23 -13.05
N VAL A 113 4.97 -11.27 -14.14
CA VAL A 113 4.37 -10.06 -14.72
C VAL A 113 3.34 -9.44 -13.76
N VAL A 114 2.51 -10.26 -13.14
CA VAL A 114 1.51 -9.80 -12.16
C VAL A 114 2.18 -9.14 -10.94
N SER A 115 3.39 -9.59 -10.55
CA SER A 115 4.12 -9.01 -9.43
C SER A 115 4.49 -7.52 -9.62
N PHE A 116 4.48 -7.02 -10.85
CA PHE A 116 4.72 -5.61 -11.14
C PHE A 116 3.49 -4.72 -10.95
N TYR A 117 2.31 -5.26 -10.64
CA TYR A 117 1.09 -4.49 -10.42
C TYR A 117 1.24 -3.45 -9.30
N ASN A 118 1.62 -3.86 -8.10
CA ASN A 118 1.77 -2.92 -6.97
C ASN A 118 2.90 -1.89 -7.15
N PRO A 119 4.06 -2.18 -7.80
CA PRO A 119 4.98 -1.17 -8.32
C PRO A 119 4.31 -0.05 -9.09
N PHE A 120 3.47 -0.39 -10.07
CA PHE A 120 2.74 0.61 -10.87
C PHE A 120 1.73 1.40 -10.04
N ILE A 121 0.91 0.74 -9.24
CA ILE A 121 -0.10 1.38 -8.38
C ILE A 121 0.54 2.36 -7.40
N THR A 122 1.66 1.98 -6.78
CA THR A 122 2.35 2.84 -5.82
C THR A 122 3.04 4.02 -6.52
N ALA A 123 3.59 3.83 -7.72
CA ALA A 123 4.14 4.93 -8.52
C ALA A 123 3.03 5.95 -8.92
N PHE A 124 1.82 5.49 -9.26
CA PHE A 124 0.68 6.37 -9.47
C PHE A 124 0.26 7.12 -8.18
N THR A 125 0.36 6.47 -7.03
CA THR A 125 0.10 7.13 -5.73
C THR A 125 1.10 8.26 -5.48
N VAL A 126 2.40 8.03 -5.73
CA VAL A 126 3.45 9.06 -5.65
C VAL A 126 3.15 10.24 -6.58
N LEU A 127 2.78 9.94 -7.83
CA LEU A 127 2.40 10.95 -8.82
C LEU A 127 1.21 11.78 -8.34
N LEU A 128 0.19 11.13 -7.79
CA LEU A 128 -1.01 11.81 -7.34
C LEU A 128 -0.77 12.65 -6.09
N ILE A 129 0.15 12.26 -5.19
CA ILE A 129 0.63 13.09 -4.08
C ILE A 129 1.24 14.39 -4.62
N PHE A 130 2.07 14.31 -5.67
CA PHE A 130 2.63 15.49 -6.32
C PHE A 130 1.53 16.40 -6.87
N ILE A 131 0.56 15.82 -7.61
CA ILE A 131 -0.57 16.57 -8.21
C ILE A 131 -1.43 17.23 -7.13
N ILE A 132 -1.79 16.50 -6.07
CA ILE A 132 -2.62 17.05 -4.98
C ILE A 132 -1.86 18.15 -4.24
N SER A 133 -0.60 17.94 -3.91
CA SER A 133 0.19 18.95 -3.19
C SER A 133 0.34 20.24 -3.99
N THR A 134 0.60 20.16 -5.30
CA THR A 134 0.60 21.35 -6.16
C THR A 134 -0.79 22.00 -6.24
N ARG A 135 -1.85 21.21 -6.29
CA ARG A 135 -3.24 21.70 -6.28
C ARG A 135 -3.61 22.38 -4.96
N LEU A 136 -3.03 21.96 -3.85
CA LEU A 136 -3.15 22.63 -2.54
C LEU A 136 -2.34 23.93 -2.45
N GLY A 137 -1.58 24.28 -3.48
CA GLY A 137 -0.77 25.48 -3.54
C GLY A 137 0.59 25.36 -2.84
N PHE A 138 1.11 24.14 -2.69
CA PHE A 138 2.51 23.95 -2.33
C PHE A 138 3.44 24.21 -3.53
N LYS A 139 4.67 24.67 -3.26
CA LYS A 139 5.70 24.82 -4.29
C LYS A 139 6.05 23.46 -4.92
N HIS A 140 6.55 23.47 -6.17
CA HIS A 140 6.94 22.25 -6.86
C HIS A 140 8.01 21.44 -6.11
N VAL A 141 9.01 22.15 -5.53
CA VAL A 141 10.03 21.49 -4.69
C VAL A 141 9.41 20.85 -3.44
N THR A 142 8.44 21.52 -2.78
CA THR A 142 7.71 20.93 -1.65
C THR A 142 6.94 19.69 -2.10
N SER A 143 6.22 19.79 -3.23
CA SER A 143 5.43 18.68 -3.78
C SER A 143 6.31 17.49 -4.15
N LEU A 144 7.48 17.73 -4.73
CA LEU A 144 8.48 16.72 -5.01
C LEU A 144 9.01 16.09 -3.72
N THR A 145 9.34 16.90 -2.71
CA THR A 145 9.78 16.41 -1.39
C THR A 145 8.74 15.46 -0.78
N LEU A 146 7.45 15.82 -0.79
CA LEU A 146 6.38 14.97 -0.27
C LEU A 146 6.27 13.65 -1.04
N SER A 147 6.39 13.69 -2.36
CA SER A 147 6.40 12.51 -3.21
C SER A 147 7.58 11.59 -2.89
N MET A 148 8.78 12.15 -2.70
CA MET A 148 9.96 11.39 -2.28
C MET A 148 9.80 10.81 -0.87
N VAL A 149 9.26 11.59 0.08
CA VAL A 149 9.01 11.12 1.44
C VAL A 149 8.07 9.91 1.42
N TYR A 150 6.94 10.00 0.73
CA TYR A 150 6.03 8.87 0.61
C TYR A 150 6.69 7.67 -0.08
N GLY A 151 7.30 7.91 -1.23
CA GLY A 151 7.77 6.86 -2.12
C GLY A 151 9.05 6.15 -1.68
N LEU A 152 9.89 6.76 -0.84
CA LEU A 152 11.19 6.18 -0.46
C LEU A 152 11.39 6.04 1.05
N PHE A 153 10.68 6.81 1.89
CA PHE A 153 11.02 6.97 3.31
C PHE A 153 9.89 6.56 4.27
N THR A 154 8.89 5.86 3.73
CA THR A 154 7.78 5.27 4.47
C THR A 154 7.70 3.77 4.17
N MET A 155 6.70 3.07 4.68
CA MET A 155 6.49 1.65 4.34
C MET A 155 5.98 1.41 2.91
N ALA A 156 5.72 2.46 2.10
CA ALA A 156 5.21 2.32 0.74
C ALA A 156 6.09 1.45 -0.18
N PRO A 157 7.44 1.59 -0.20
CA PRO A 157 8.30 0.72 -1.02
C PRO A 157 8.16 -0.77 -0.69
N VAL A 158 8.02 -1.13 0.60
CA VAL A 158 7.86 -2.54 1.00
C VAL A 158 6.54 -3.10 0.49
N TYR A 159 5.49 -2.29 0.45
CA TYR A 159 4.17 -2.72 -0.05
C TYR A 159 4.12 -2.89 -1.57
N THR A 160 5.06 -2.33 -2.32
CA THR A 160 5.19 -2.64 -3.76
C THR A 160 5.56 -4.10 -4.01
N ARG A 161 6.21 -4.75 -3.03
CA ARG A 161 6.69 -6.13 -3.09
C ARG A 161 5.68 -7.15 -2.56
N THR A 162 4.47 -6.74 -2.27
CA THR A 162 3.40 -7.59 -1.72
C THR A 162 2.23 -7.64 -2.68
N GLY A 163 1.43 -8.71 -2.59
CA GLY A 163 0.14 -8.79 -3.29
C GLY A 163 -1.02 -8.18 -2.50
N PHE A 164 -0.75 -7.28 -1.54
CA PHE A 164 -1.80 -6.70 -0.71
C PHE A 164 -2.66 -5.68 -1.47
N ALA A 165 -3.93 -5.58 -1.08
CA ALA A 165 -4.90 -4.66 -1.66
C ALA A 165 -4.74 -3.19 -1.18
N GLU A 166 -3.97 -2.96 -0.13
CA GLU A 166 -3.80 -1.65 0.48
C GLU A 166 -3.24 -0.58 -0.46
N PRO A 167 -2.26 -0.85 -1.35
CA PRO A 167 -1.82 0.13 -2.35
C PRO A 167 -2.94 0.59 -3.28
N THR A 168 -3.75 -0.34 -3.79
CA THR A 168 -4.90 -0.03 -4.65
C THR A 168 -5.96 0.77 -3.91
N LEU A 169 -6.26 0.41 -2.67
CA LEU A 169 -7.21 1.13 -1.82
C LEU A 169 -6.72 2.57 -1.54
N ALA A 170 -5.44 2.74 -1.21
CA ALA A 170 -4.85 4.06 -0.94
C ALA A 170 -4.87 4.96 -2.19
N LEU A 171 -4.52 4.43 -3.37
CA LEU A 171 -4.58 5.16 -4.63
C LEU A 171 -6.03 5.58 -4.93
N SER A 172 -6.98 4.66 -4.84
CA SER A 172 -8.39 4.93 -5.17
C SER A 172 -9.01 5.97 -4.24
N LEU A 173 -8.72 5.89 -2.94
CA LEU A 173 -9.17 6.88 -1.96
C LEU A 173 -8.52 8.26 -2.22
N LEU A 174 -7.24 8.27 -2.58
CA LEU A 174 -6.53 9.49 -2.92
C LEU A 174 -7.09 10.14 -4.21
N ILE A 175 -7.49 9.35 -5.22
CA ILE A 175 -8.18 9.84 -6.42
C ILE A 175 -9.55 10.44 -6.05
N SER A 176 -10.31 9.78 -5.18
CA SER A 176 -11.59 10.31 -4.69
C SER A 176 -11.40 11.66 -3.99
N VAL A 177 -10.38 11.78 -3.13
CA VAL A 177 -10.00 13.03 -2.46
C VAL A 177 -9.55 14.09 -3.46
N TYR A 178 -8.77 13.75 -4.47
CA TYR A 178 -8.38 14.69 -5.53
C TYR A 178 -9.59 15.33 -6.20
N TRP A 179 -10.60 14.54 -6.56
CA TRP A 179 -11.78 15.06 -7.22
C TRP A 179 -12.65 15.93 -6.31
N VAL A 180 -12.79 15.60 -5.03
CA VAL A 180 -13.54 16.48 -4.12
C VAL A 180 -12.78 17.79 -3.84
N ILE A 181 -11.44 17.79 -3.88
CA ILE A 181 -10.63 19.02 -3.85
C ILE A 181 -10.83 19.84 -5.14
N CYS A 182 -10.96 19.19 -6.30
CA CYS A 182 -11.30 19.88 -7.53
C CYS A 182 -12.68 20.56 -7.43
N TYR A 183 -13.67 19.85 -6.86
CA TYR A 183 -14.99 20.44 -6.59
C TYR A 183 -14.88 21.68 -5.68
N SER A 184 -14.11 21.63 -4.61
CA SER A 184 -13.97 22.78 -3.70
C SER A 184 -13.45 24.06 -4.35
N LYS A 185 -12.77 23.93 -5.50
CA LYS A 185 -12.19 25.09 -6.23
C LYS A 185 -13.06 25.60 -7.38
N SER A 186 -13.84 24.75 -8.03
CA SER A 186 -14.63 25.12 -9.22
C SER A 186 -16.13 25.05 -9.01
N LEU A 187 -16.58 24.32 -7.96
CA LEU A 187 -17.99 24.01 -7.67
C LEU A 187 -18.71 23.23 -8.79
N GLU A 188 -17.95 22.64 -9.73
CA GLU A 188 -18.51 21.85 -10.83
C GLU A 188 -18.94 20.45 -10.33
N LYS A 189 -20.23 20.13 -10.48
CA LYS A 189 -20.86 18.87 -9.98
C LYS A 189 -20.25 17.60 -10.56
N LYS A 190 -19.63 17.64 -11.76
CA LYS A 190 -18.94 16.47 -12.35
C LYS A 190 -17.84 15.91 -11.45
N PHE A 191 -17.16 16.76 -10.68
CA PHE A 191 -16.10 16.32 -9.76
C PHE A 191 -16.66 15.56 -8.56
N LEU A 192 -17.89 15.85 -8.14
CA LEU A 192 -18.59 15.06 -7.12
C LEU A 192 -18.91 13.65 -7.66
N ILE A 193 -19.34 13.55 -8.91
CA ILE A 193 -19.60 12.25 -9.55
C ILE A 193 -18.31 11.41 -9.56
N TYR A 194 -17.20 11.95 -10.04
CA TYR A 194 -15.93 11.24 -10.06
C TYR A 194 -15.46 10.84 -8.64
N SER A 195 -15.57 11.75 -7.68
CA SER A 195 -15.23 11.44 -6.28
C SER A 195 -16.08 10.30 -5.71
N ALA A 196 -17.41 10.33 -5.91
CA ALA A 196 -18.32 9.29 -5.45
C ALA A 196 -18.04 7.92 -6.10
N LEU A 197 -17.76 7.89 -7.41
CA LEU A 197 -17.40 6.66 -8.14
C LEU A 197 -16.10 6.04 -7.59
N PHE A 198 -15.06 6.84 -7.36
CA PHE A 198 -13.81 6.32 -6.81
C PHE A 198 -13.93 5.92 -5.35
N LEU A 199 -14.78 6.59 -4.55
CA LEU A 199 -15.08 6.14 -3.19
C LEU A 199 -15.84 4.81 -3.20
N SER A 200 -16.76 4.61 -4.14
CA SER A 200 -17.45 3.32 -4.34
C SER A 200 -16.48 2.23 -4.81
N TYR A 201 -15.51 2.57 -5.66
CA TYR A 201 -14.45 1.64 -6.04
C TYR A 201 -13.57 1.23 -4.84
N CYS A 202 -13.33 2.14 -3.87
CA CYS A 202 -12.68 1.76 -2.62
C CYS A 202 -13.45 0.68 -1.88
N ILE A 203 -14.79 0.72 -1.89
CA ILE A 203 -15.64 -0.29 -1.25
C ILE A 203 -15.52 -1.64 -1.97
N LEU A 204 -15.47 -1.63 -3.30
CA LEU A 204 -15.21 -2.82 -4.10
C LEU A 204 -13.84 -3.44 -3.78
N THR A 205 -12.87 -2.60 -3.35
CA THR A 205 -11.57 -3.05 -2.88
C THR A 205 -11.61 -3.54 -1.43
N LYS A 206 -12.20 -2.77 -0.51
CA LYS A 206 -12.40 -3.17 0.90
C LYS A 206 -13.61 -2.46 1.52
N ALA A 207 -14.48 -3.21 2.16
CA ALA A 207 -15.70 -2.71 2.80
C ALA A 207 -15.45 -1.60 3.85
N ILE A 208 -14.28 -1.54 4.48
CA ILE A 208 -13.90 -0.47 5.43
C ILE A 208 -14.06 0.93 4.82
N ALA A 209 -13.97 1.07 3.50
CA ALA A 209 -14.10 2.35 2.82
C ALA A 209 -15.48 3.02 3.01
N PHE A 210 -16.53 2.29 3.41
CA PHE A 210 -17.80 2.88 3.83
C PHE A 210 -17.65 3.91 4.95
N LEU A 211 -16.68 3.71 5.84
CA LEU A 211 -16.43 4.60 6.98
C LEU A 211 -15.96 6.00 6.55
N PHE A 212 -15.44 6.15 5.33
CA PHE A 212 -14.97 7.46 4.85
C PHE A 212 -16.08 8.30 4.23
N PHE A 213 -17.20 7.72 3.85
CA PHE A 213 -18.32 8.46 3.25
C PHE A 213 -18.76 9.67 4.09
N PRO A 214 -18.96 9.58 5.42
CA PRO A 214 -19.27 10.74 6.25
C PRO A 214 -18.17 11.83 6.22
N CYS A 215 -16.90 11.47 6.11
CA CYS A 215 -15.80 12.44 6.03
C CYS A 215 -15.92 13.32 4.77
N PHE A 216 -16.29 12.70 3.64
CA PHE A 216 -16.53 13.43 2.39
C PHE A 216 -17.76 14.32 2.48
N LEU A 217 -18.85 13.85 3.10
CA LEU A 217 -20.05 14.68 3.32
C LEU A 217 -19.73 15.93 4.15
N VAL A 218 -18.99 15.78 5.25
CA VAL A 218 -18.55 16.90 6.10
C VAL A 218 -17.74 17.90 5.28
N TYR A 219 -16.82 17.43 4.45
CA TYR A 219 -16.00 18.27 3.59
C TYR A 219 -16.84 19.00 2.53
N ILE A 220 -17.76 18.31 1.85
CA ILE A 220 -18.65 18.89 0.82
C ILE A 220 -19.56 19.94 1.46
N LEU A 221 -20.14 19.67 2.62
CA LEU A 221 -20.94 20.63 3.39
C LEU A 221 -20.11 21.88 3.70
N TRP A 222 -18.88 21.69 4.18
CA TRP A 222 -18.00 22.84 4.46
C TRP A 222 -17.72 23.67 3.20
N CYS A 223 -17.49 23.02 2.06
CA CYS A 223 -17.29 23.73 0.77
C CYS A 223 -18.52 24.55 0.36
N ILE A 224 -19.73 24.01 0.54
CA ILE A 224 -21.01 24.70 0.23
C ILE A 224 -21.15 25.94 1.11
N PHE A 225 -21.02 25.79 2.42
CA PHE A 225 -21.19 26.90 3.38
C PHE A 225 -20.15 28.01 3.18
N THR A 226 -18.91 27.67 2.83
CA THR A 226 -17.85 28.68 2.65
C THR A 226 -17.74 29.19 1.22
N GLY A 227 -18.34 28.52 0.24
CA GLY A 227 -18.32 28.87 -1.18
C GLY A 227 -19.44 29.83 -1.59
N GLY A 228 -20.32 30.24 -0.66
CA GLY A 228 -21.41 31.16 -0.94
C GLY A 228 -22.50 30.60 -1.86
N GLN A 229 -22.61 29.27 -1.96
CA GLN A 229 -23.66 28.62 -2.75
C GLN A 229 -25.03 28.82 -2.10
N ASN A 230 -26.05 28.96 -2.95
CA ASN A 230 -27.45 28.94 -2.51
C ASN A 230 -27.77 27.58 -1.88
N LEU A 231 -28.62 27.56 -0.85
CA LEU A 231 -29.03 26.32 -0.17
C LEU A 231 -29.59 25.26 -1.13
N SER A 232 -30.36 25.68 -2.16
CA SER A 232 -30.90 24.79 -3.19
C SER A 232 -29.80 24.07 -3.99
N ASP A 233 -28.77 24.80 -4.42
CA ASP A 233 -27.68 24.21 -5.20
C ASP A 233 -26.75 23.35 -4.34
N GLY A 234 -26.57 23.73 -3.07
CA GLY A 234 -25.89 22.92 -2.08
C GLY A 234 -26.61 21.60 -1.83
N PHE A 235 -27.94 21.63 -1.65
CA PHE A 235 -28.75 20.42 -1.48
C PHE A 235 -28.68 19.52 -2.72
N LYS A 236 -28.76 20.08 -3.95
CA LYS A 236 -28.59 19.33 -5.19
C LYS A 236 -27.20 18.68 -5.30
N ALA A 237 -26.15 19.35 -4.84
CA ALA A 237 -24.80 18.82 -4.86
C ALA A 237 -24.64 17.61 -3.91
N ILE A 238 -25.17 17.72 -2.70
CA ILE A 238 -25.14 16.63 -1.72
C ILE A 238 -25.99 15.46 -2.20
N SER A 239 -27.23 15.72 -2.67
CA SER A 239 -28.13 14.68 -3.18
C SER A 239 -27.51 13.94 -4.36
N LEU A 240 -26.84 14.64 -5.27
CA LEU A 240 -26.11 14.03 -6.39
C LEU A 240 -24.98 13.13 -5.88
N TYR A 241 -24.16 13.61 -4.93
CA TYR A 241 -23.06 12.82 -4.37
C TYR A 241 -23.55 11.55 -3.69
N VAL A 242 -24.58 11.68 -2.83
CA VAL A 242 -25.21 10.55 -2.13
C VAL A 242 -25.84 9.58 -3.13
N PHE A 243 -26.57 10.09 -4.12
CA PHE A 243 -27.21 9.26 -5.14
C PHE A 243 -26.18 8.44 -5.94
N VAL A 244 -25.13 9.09 -6.47
CA VAL A 244 -24.08 8.39 -7.23
C VAL A 244 -23.38 7.36 -6.38
N PHE A 245 -23.06 7.70 -5.12
CA PHE A 245 -22.42 6.77 -4.20
C PHE A 245 -23.30 5.55 -3.92
N LEU A 246 -24.56 5.74 -3.56
CA LEU A 246 -25.48 4.63 -3.25
C LEU A 246 -25.77 3.79 -4.50
N PHE A 247 -26.02 4.43 -5.64
CA PHE A 247 -26.30 3.74 -6.90
C PHE A 247 -25.12 2.86 -7.34
N SER A 248 -23.89 3.37 -7.29
CA SER A 248 -22.70 2.60 -7.65
C SER A 248 -22.48 1.40 -6.73
N ASN A 249 -22.83 1.50 -5.46
CA ASN A 249 -22.68 0.39 -4.52
C ASN A 249 -23.78 -0.67 -4.63
N ILE A 250 -24.91 -0.39 -5.32
CA ILE A 250 -25.93 -1.40 -5.62
C ILE A 250 -25.31 -2.61 -6.34
N PHE A 251 -24.40 -2.37 -7.28
CA PHE A 251 -23.72 -3.45 -8.02
C PHE A 251 -22.88 -4.34 -7.08
N VAL A 252 -22.20 -3.77 -6.08
CA VAL A 252 -21.45 -4.53 -5.09
C VAL A 252 -22.39 -5.38 -4.23
N PHE A 253 -23.52 -4.82 -3.80
CA PHE A 253 -24.52 -5.54 -3.02
C PHE A 253 -25.19 -6.66 -3.81
N ILE A 254 -25.50 -6.42 -5.06
CA ILE A 254 -26.04 -7.44 -5.98
C ILE A 254 -25.04 -8.58 -6.16
N TYR A 255 -23.76 -8.26 -6.44
CA TYR A 255 -22.70 -9.26 -6.54
C TYR A 255 -22.59 -10.10 -5.27
N ASN A 256 -22.53 -9.48 -4.09
CA ASN A 256 -22.46 -10.17 -2.82
C ASN A 256 -23.67 -11.10 -2.59
N TYR A 257 -24.86 -10.67 -2.97
CA TYR A 257 -26.06 -11.47 -2.84
C TYR A 257 -26.01 -12.73 -3.73
N PHE A 258 -25.60 -12.57 -4.99
CA PHE A 258 -25.49 -13.71 -5.91
C PHE A 258 -24.40 -14.69 -5.50
N ILE A 259 -23.24 -14.19 -5.08
CA ILE A 259 -22.10 -15.05 -4.72
C ILE A 259 -22.27 -15.65 -3.32
N TYR A 260 -22.62 -14.85 -2.32
CA TYR A 260 -22.57 -15.24 -0.90
C TYR A 260 -23.95 -15.39 -0.25
N GLY A 261 -25.03 -15.11 -0.97
CA GLY A 261 -26.40 -15.20 -0.44
C GLY A 261 -26.81 -14.05 0.50
N SER A 262 -25.94 -13.05 0.71
CA SER A 262 -26.21 -11.89 1.57
C SER A 262 -25.53 -10.64 1.01
N ILE A 263 -26.26 -9.54 0.92
CA ILE A 263 -25.75 -8.23 0.45
C ILE A 263 -24.62 -7.68 1.35
N PHE A 264 -24.60 -8.05 2.65
CA PHE A 264 -23.61 -7.58 3.62
C PHE A 264 -22.46 -8.56 3.84
N ASN A 265 -22.37 -9.63 3.06
CA ASN A 265 -21.26 -10.56 3.10
C ASN A 265 -20.23 -10.17 2.03
N PHE A 266 -19.12 -9.60 2.47
CA PHE A 266 -18.00 -9.19 1.60
C PHE A 266 -16.90 -10.26 1.53
N GLY A 267 -17.24 -11.52 1.69
CA GLY A 267 -16.30 -12.62 1.76
C GLY A 267 -15.79 -12.88 3.18
N GLY A 268 -16.08 -14.03 3.73
CA GLY A 268 -15.54 -14.63 4.96
C GLY A 268 -15.30 -13.66 6.13
N VAL A 269 -14.03 -13.37 6.37
CA VAL A 269 -13.57 -12.52 7.50
C VAL A 269 -14.01 -11.04 7.38
N ASN A 270 -14.39 -10.61 6.18
CA ASN A 270 -14.80 -9.23 5.90
C ASN A 270 -16.32 -9.00 6.08
N SER A 271 -17.06 -9.97 6.62
CA SER A 271 -18.48 -9.73 6.88
C SER A 271 -18.64 -8.62 7.94
N LEU A 272 -19.56 -7.67 7.69
CA LEU A 272 -19.83 -6.55 8.58
C LEU A 272 -20.19 -7.00 10.01
N SER A 273 -20.88 -8.14 10.15
CA SER A 273 -21.26 -8.70 11.44
C SER A 273 -20.07 -9.20 12.28
N VAL A 274 -19.07 -9.79 11.64
CA VAL A 274 -17.84 -10.24 12.31
C VAL A 274 -17.01 -9.03 12.71
N THR A 275 -16.84 -8.07 11.81
CA THR A 275 -16.10 -6.83 12.06
C THR A 275 -16.72 -6.02 13.22
N ALA A 276 -18.05 -5.90 13.28
CA ALA A 276 -18.74 -5.18 14.36
C ALA A 276 -18.56 -5.87 15.72
N ARG A 277 -18.69 -7.21 15.79
CA ARG A 277 -18.48 -7.95 17.04
C ARG A 277 -17.05 -7.81 17.57
N VAL A 278 -16.07 -7.80 16.67
CA VAL A 278 -14.66 -7.60 17.04
C VAL A 278 -14.42 -6.20 17.56
N ALA A 279 -14.97 -5.18 16.90
CA ALA A 279 -14.81 -3.79 17.31
C ALA A 279 -15.35 -3.52 18.73
N LEU A 280 -16.38 -4.24 19.16
CA LEU A 280 -16.95 -4.11 20.50
C LEU A 280 -16.17 -4.84 21.59
N SER A 281 -15.36 -5.84 21.24
CA SER A 281 -14.67 -6.72 22.21
C SER A 281 -13.25 -6.30 22.56
N THR A 282 -12.69 -5.27 21.91
CA THR A 282 -11.27 -4.93 22.05
C THR A 282 -11.04 -3.72 22.94
N HIS A 283 -10.04 -3.83 23.85
CA HIS A 283 -9.61 -2.70 24.66
C HIS A 283 -8.92 -1.62 23.82
N PHE A 284 -9.51 -0.43 23.77
CA PHE A 284 -9.04 0.69 22.96
C PHE A 284 -7.57 1.04 23.21
N LEU A 285 -7.14 1.15 24.47
CA LEU A 285 -5.77 1.52 24.84
C LEU A 285 -4.75 0.49 24.36
N LYS A 286 -5.07 -0.80 24.41
CA LYS A 286 -4.21 -1.87 23.92
C LYS A 286 -4.04 -1.79 22.40
N GLY A 287 -5.12 -1.57 21.66
CA GLY A 287 -5.07 -1.38 20.21
C GLY A 287 -4.35 -0.09 19.82
N ALA A 288 -4.54 1.01 20.55
CA ALA A 288 -3.82 2.26 20.33
C ALA A 288 -2.30 2.09 20.54
N TYR A 289 -1.88 1.45 21.64
CA TYR A 289 -0.47 1.12 21.86
C TYR A 289 0.09 0.27 20.71
N TYR A 290 -0.65 -0.77 20.31
CA TYR A 290 -0.24 -1.68 19.24
C TYR A 290 0.03 -0.95 17.93
N TYR A 291 -0.88 -0.11 17.47
CA TYR A 291 -0.77 0.55 16.18
C TYR A 291 0.04 1.85 16.19
N LEU A 292 0.24 2.49 17.33
CA LEU A 292 0.97 3.76 17.40
C LEU A 292 2.42 3.58 17.90
N LEU A 293 2.66 2.67 18.86
CA LEU A 293 3.90 2.64 19.63
C LEU A 293 4.60 1.28 19.69
N SER A 294 3.92 0.16 19.38
CA SER A 294 4.53 -1.16 19.56
C SER A 294 5.74 -1.38 18.64
N PRO A 295 6.76 -2.14 19.07
CA PRO A 295 7.96 -2.37 18.27
C PRO A 295 7.71 -3.13 16.96
N GLY A 296 6.60 -3.86 16.85
CA GLY A 296 6.27 -4.65 15.64
C GLY A 296 5.28 -4.00 14.68
N LYS A 297 4.45 -3.03 15.14
CA LYS A 297 3.34 -2.48 14.34
C LYS A 297 3.13 -0.97 14.50
N SER A 298 4.09 -0.23 15.06
CA SER A 298 3.97 1.22 15.24
C SER A 298 3.87 1.97 13.92
N LEU A 299 2.81 2.77 13.74
CA LEU A 299 2.68 3.68 12.61
C LEU A 299 3.85 4.67 12.56
N ILE A 300 4.25 5.18 13.72
CA ILE A 300 5.32 6.18 13.83
C ILE A 300 6.67 5.54 13.51
N LEU A 301 7.00 4.40 14.13
CA LEU A 301 8.30 3.76 13.97
C LEU A 301 8.55 3.32 12.52
N PHE A 302 7.53 2.78 11.86
CA PHE A 302 7.63 2.33 10.48
C PHE A 302 7.50 3.45 9.44
N ASN A 303 7.21 4.70 9.87
CA ASN A 303 7.04 5.86 8.99
C ASN A 303 7.52 7.14 9.69
N LEU A 304 8.75 7.20 10.15
CA LEU A 304 9.27 8.29 10.98
C LEU A 304 8.96 9.72 10.49
N PRO A 305 9.00 10.03 9.18
CA PRO A 305 8.69 11.38 8.70
C PRO A 305 7.29 11.87 9.05
N ILE A 306 6.31 10.97 9.30
CA ILE A 306 4.93 11.40 9.59
C ILE A 306 4.77 12.13 10.93
N ILE A 307 5.76 12.07 11.81
CA ILE A 307 5.79 12.90 13.04
C ILE A 307 5.64 14.38 12.66
N LEU A 308 6.24 14.79 11.56
CA LEU A 308 6.20 16.17 11.05
C LEU A 308 4.82 16.58 10.54
N SER A 309 3.95 15.63 10.23
CA SER A 309 2.55 15.92 9.88
C SER A 309 1.82 16.57 11.04
N PHE A 310 2.02 16.07 12.25
CA PHE A 310 1.39 16.60 13.47
C PHE A 310 2.01 17.93 13.90
N ILE A 311 3.33 18.07 13.80
CA ILE A 311 4.02 19.36 14.07
C ILE A 311 3.57 20.42 13.06
N GLY A 312 3.38 20.03 11.80
CA GLY A 312 2.91 20.91 10.72
C GLY A 312 1.50 21.48 10.92
N LEU A 313 0.66 20.85 11.76
CA LEU A 313 -0.70 21.34 12.06
C LEU A 313 -0.69 22.75 12.68
N ALA A 314 0.36 23.10 13.43
CA ALA A 314 0.53 24.44 14.00
C ALA A 314 0.76 25.54 12.93
N LYS A 315 1.07 25.16 11.69
CA LYS A 315 1.41 26.08 10.58
C LYS A 315 0.43 26.00 9.41
N VAL A 316 -0.77 25.44 9.60
CA VAL A 316 -1.77 25.32 8.53
C VAL A 316 -2.33 26.69 8.16
N PRO A 317 -2.15 27.16 6.91
CA PRO A 317 -2.72 28.41 6.45
C PRO A 317 -4.24 28.30 6.30
N LYS A 318 -4.94 29.44 6.42
CA LYS A 318 -6.43 29.49 6.34
C LYS A 318 -6.96 28.80 5.08
N GLY A 319 -6.30 28.96 3.93
CA GLY A 319 -6.72 28.41 2.65
C GLY A 319 -6.59 26.89 2.52
N ARG A 320 -5.90 26.20 3.45
CA ARG A 320 -5.71 24.73 3.44
C ARG A 320 -6.43 24.03 4.61
N ARG A 321 -7.18 24.76 5.43
CA ARG A 321 -7.81 24.18 6.64
C ARG A 321 -8.83 23.10 6.31
N LYS A 322 -9.63 23.28 5.26
CA LYS A 322 -10.66 22.31 4.86
C LYS A 322 -10.03 20.97 4.47
N GLU A 323 -9.02 21.00 3.63
CA GLU A 323 -8.30 19.81 3.17
C GLU A 323 -7.54 19.14 4.31
N THR A 324 -6.90 19.94 5.19
CA THR A 324 -6.26 19.41 6.40
C THR A 324 -7.24 18.65 7.29
N VAL A 325 -8.44 19.19 7.51
CA VAL A 325 -9.46 18.54 8.32
C VAL A 325 -9.96 17.26 7.64
N LEU A 326 -10.16 17.27 6.30
CA LEU A 326 -10.52 16.06 5.57
C LEU A 326 -9.47 14.94 5.76
N PHE A 327 -8.18 15.27 5.61
CA PHE A 327 -7.08 14.31 5.77
C PHE A 327 -7.02 13.76 7.20
N LEU A 328 -7.20 14.62 8.19
CA LEU A 328 -7.26 14.20 9.60
C LEU A 328 -8.49 13.35 9.90
N LEU A 329 -9.67 13.68 9.35
CA LEU A 329 -10.87 12.87 9.52
C LEU A 329 -10.69 11.47 8.95
N ILE A 330 -10.13 11.35 7.74
CA ILE A 330 -9.83 10.06 7.13
C ILE A 330 -8.87 9.27 8.02
N PHE A 331 -7.79 9.89 8.51
CA PHE A 331 -6.84 9.24 9.41
C PHE A 331 -7.47 8.81 10.73
N VAL A 332 -8.19 9.70 11.40
CA VAL A 332 -8.79 9.44 12.72
C VAL A 332 -9.85 8.35 12.64
N VAL A 333 -10.74 8.41 11.64
CA VAL A 333 -11.78 7.38 11.43
C VAL A 333 -11.13 6.03 11.17
N ASN A 334 -10.10 5.97 10.31
CA ASN A 334 -9.37 4.74 10.07
C ASN A 334 -8.66 4.24 11.33
N LEU A 335 -7.98 5.13 12.07
CA LEU A 335 -7.27 4.77 13.30
C LEU A 335 -8.23 4.20 14.36
N ILE A 336 -9.37 4.87 14.62
CA ILE A 336 -10.37 4.40 15.57
C ILE A 336 -10.89 3.02 15.19
N PHE A 337 -11.20 2.82 13.91
CA PHE A 337 -11.67 1.53 13.42
C PHE A 337 -10.61 0.43 13.61
N VAL A 338 -9.37 0.68 13.20
CA VAL A 338 -8.29 -0.30 13.27
C VAL A 338 -7.93 -0.63 14.72
N VAL A 339 -7.87 0.37 15.60
CA VAL A 339 -7.63 0.21 17.03
C VAL A 339 -8.73 -0.64 17.69
N ARG A 340 -9.99 -0.42 17.33
CA ARG A 340 -11.13 -1.18 17.84
C ARG A 340 -11.24 -2.58 17.25
N SER A 341 -10.80 -2.75 16.00
CA SER A 341 -10.79 -4.05 15.31
C SER A 341 -9.53 -4.84 15.61
N PHE A 342 -8.75 -4.45 16.65
CA PHE A 342 -7.52 -5.11 17.01
C PHE A 342 -7.77 -6.58 17.34
N ARG A 343 -7.34 -7.43 16.45
CA ARG A 343 -7.17 -8.88 16.63
C ARG A 343 -5.74 -9.25 16.26
N ARG A 344 -5.38 -10.54 16.42
CA ARG A 344 -4.10 -11.12 15.95
C ARG A 344 -3.86 -10.94 14.42
N GLY A 345 -4.68 -10.13 13.72
CA GLY A 345 -4.62 -9.92 12.28
C GLY A 345 -3.43 -9.08 11.83
N SER A 346 -3.07 -9.20 10.57
CA SER A 346 -1.92 -8.57 9.88
C SER A 346 -0.54 -8.94 10.41
N LEU A 347 -0.38 -10.12 11.00
CA LEU A 347 0.88 -10.58 11.58
C LEU A 347 2.02 -10.60 10.56
N TYR A 348 1.83 -11.20 9.41
CA TYR A 348 2.83 -11.36 8.36
C TYR A 348 3.01 -10.10 7.48
N SER A 349 2.63 -8.91 7.95
CA SER A 349 2.79 -7.65 7.22
C SER A 349 3.83 -6.74 7.86
N TRP A 350 4.51 -5.94 7.05
CA TRP A 350 5.44 -4.93 7.52
C TRP A 350 4.69 -3.74 8.11
N GLY A 351 4.94 -3.45 9.38
CA GLY A 351 4.28 -2.35 10.08
C GLY A 351 2.74 -2.47 10.17
N PRO A 352 2.03 -1.36 10.37
CA PRO A 352 0.59 -1.31 10.58
C PRO A 352 -0.18 -1.32 9.25
N ARG A 353 -0.30 -2.49 8.60
CA ARG A 353 -0.93 -2.70 7.31
C ARG A 353 -2.22 -1.90 7.11
N TYR A 354 -3.15 -1.98 8.06
CA TYR A 354 -4.47 -1.36 7.91
C TYR A 354 -4.46 0.17 8.03
N LEU A 355 -3.37 0.77 8.51
CA LEU A 355 -3.17 2.22 8.51
C LEU A 355 -2.46 2.73 7.25
N PHE A 356 -2.04 1.83 6.35
CA PHE A 356 -1.37 2.19 5.09
C PHE A 356 -2.19 3.17 4.26
N LEU A 357 -3.50 2.97 4.17
CA LEU A 357 -4.40 3.83 3.40
C LEU A 357 -4.44 5.30 3.89
N SER A 358 -4.09 5.55 5.15
CA SER A 358 -4.00 6.91 5.70
C SER A 358 -2.66 7.59 5.43
N LEU A 359 -1.65 6.83 5.04
CA LEU A 359 -0.28 7.31 4.89
C LEU A 359 -0.11 8.45 3.86
N PRO A 360 -0.73 8.40 2.65
CA PRO A 360 -0.64 9.50 1.69
C PRO A 360 -1.15 10.82 2.27
N PHE A 361 -2.22 10.78 3.07
CA PHE A 361 -2.83 11.98 3.67
C PHE A 361 -1.94 12.56 4.77
N LEU A 362 -1.33 11.72 5.59
CA LEU A 362 -0.35 12.16 6.59
C LEU A 362 0.86 12.79 5.92
N VAL A 363 1.38 12.20 4.84
CA VAL A 363 2.50 12.78 4.09
C VAL A 363 2.14 14.14 3.49
N LEU A 364 0.93 14.32 2.94
CA LEU A 364 0.48 15.64 2.45
C LEU A 364 0.49 16.71 3.54
N LEU A 365 0.21 16.36 4.80
CA LEU A 365 0.27 17.29 5.93
C LEU A 365 1.70 17.74 6.27
N ILE A 366 2.75 16.96 5.94
CA ILE A 366 4.15 17.36 6.12
C ILE A 366 4.47 18.64 5.33
N GLY A 367 3.76 18.91 4.23
CA GLY A 367 3.93 20.12 3.44
C GLY A 367 3.73 21.42 4.25
N ASN A 368 2.81 21.41 5.22
CA ASN A 368 2.61 22.55 6.12
C ASN A 368 3.81 22.75 7.07
N TYR A 369 4.46 21.66 7.51
CA TYR A 369 5.71 21.76 8.24
C TYR A 369 6.83 22.32 7.36
N TYR A 370 7.03 21.76 6.17
CA TYR A 370 8.12 22.14 5.27
C TYR A 370 8.08 23.60 4.82
N GLU A 371 6.90 24.13 4.52
CA GLU A 371 6.72 25.55 4.15
C GLU A 371 6.56 26.49 5.34
N GLY A 372 6.03 25.99 6.46
CA GLY A 372 5.79 26.77 7.67
C GLY A 372 7.05 27.04 8.50
N TYR A 373 7.99 26.07 8.52
CA TYR A 373 9.27 26.19 9.22
C TYR A 373 10.42 26.33 8.21
N LYS A 374 10.78 27.57 7.89
CA LYS A 374 11.77 27.90 6.84
C LYS A 374 13.23 27.76 7.29
N THR A 375 13.51 27.32 8.51
CA THR A 375 14.87 27.20 9.06
C THR A 375 15.61 26.01 8.45
N TYR A 376 16.93 26.12 8.35
CA TYR A 376 17.79 25.02 7.93
C TYR A 376 17.62 23.79 8.85
N ALA A 377 17.54 24.01 10.16
CA ALA A 377 17.34 22.95 11.14
C ALA A 377 16.06 22.14 10.91
N ALA A 378 14.94 22.81 10.56
CA ALA A 378 13.68 22.12 10.26
C ALA A 378 13.79 21.25 9.01
N ARG A 379 14.47 21.71 7.96
CA ARG A 379 14.73 20.92 6.76
C ARG A 379 15.66 19.75 7.03
N ALA A 380 16.75 20.00 7.77
CA ALA A 380 17.67 18.95 8.19
C ALA A 380 16.96 17.88 9.02
N PHE A 381 16.06 18.26 9.92
CA PHE A 381 15.27 17.34 10.72
C PHE A 381 14.33 16.46 9.87
N LEU A 382 13.68 17.02 8.84
CA LEU A 382 12.89 16.23 7.89
C LEU A 382 13.78 15.16 7.21
N TRP A 383 14.93 15.55 6.70
CA TRP A 383 15.82 14.63 6.00
C TRP A 383 16.45 13.59 6.93
N LEU A 384 16.74 13.96 8.19
CA LEU A 384 17.19 13.01 9.22
C LEU A 384 16.14 11.92 9.48
N LEU A 385 14.87 12.32 9.70
CA LEU A 385 13.77 11.37 9.90
C LEU A 385 13.52 10.53 8.65
N SER A 386 13.65 11.13 7.46
CA SER A 386 13.49 10.44 6.18
C SER A 386 14.59 9.40 5.99
N PHE A 387 15.85 9.74 6.27
CA PHE A 387 16.96 8.82 6.19
C PHE A 387 16.84 7.67 7.21
N ALA A 388 16.45 7.97 8.45
CA ALA A 388 16.17 6.94 9.43
C ALA A 388 15.02 6.01 9.01
N GLY A 389 13.95 6.57 8.42
CA GLY A 389 12.86 5.78 7.82
C GLY A 389 13.34 4.89 6.68
N PHE A 390 14.22 5.39 5.80
CA PHE A 390 14.85 4.60 4.75
C PHE A 390 15.65 3.42 5.32
N LEU A 391 16.46 3.65 6.34
CA LEU A 391 17.22 2.58 6.98
C LEU A 391 16.31 1.50 7.58
N ILE A 392 15.16 1.87 8.14
CA ILE A 392 14.17 0.90 8.65
C ILE A 392 13.63 0.03 7.51
N MET A 393 13.37 0.61 6.32
CA MET A 393 12.82 -0.11 5.16
C MET A 393 13.85 -0.93 4.38
N LEU A 394 15.10 -0.51 4.39
CA LEU A 394 16.16 -1.01 3.50
C LEU A 394 16.27 -2.54 3.46
N PRO A 395 16.32 -3.28 4.58
CA PRO A 395 16.41 -4.74 4.53
C PRO A 395 15.22 -5.38 3.79
N CYS A 396 14.02 -4.81 3.95
CA CYS A 396 12.80 -5.34 3.34
C CYS A 396 12.70 -5.04 1.84
N MET A 397 13.57 -4.20 1.30
CA MET A 397 13.71 -4.05 -0.15
C MET A 397 14.43 -5.24 -0.80
N PHE A 398 15.13 -6.06 -0.02
CA PHE A 398 15.88 -7.22 -0.49
C PHE A 398 15.28 -8.53 0.00
N ILE A 399 14.60 -8.52 1.14
CA ILE A 399 14.09 -9.71 1.84
C ILE A 399 12.58 -9.62 1.99
N ASN A 400 11.90 -10.75 1.78
CA ASN A 400 10.49 -10.86 2.12
C ASN A 400 10.32 -10.85 3.64
N GLN A 401 9.65 -9.81 4.13
CA GLN A 401 9.40 -9.63 5.57
C GLN A 401 8.68 -10.82 6.23
N SER A 402 7.88 -11.58 5.48
CA SER A 402 7.16 -12.75 6.02
C SER A 402 8.11 -13.83 6.52
N LYS A 403 9.32 -13.92 5.98
CA LYS A 403 10.32 -14.93 6.38
C LYS A 403 10.73 -14.82 7.85
N PHE A 404 10.84 -13.60 8.37
CA PHE A 404 11.15 -13.44 9.79
C PHE A 404 10.00 -13.92 10.70
N TYR A 405 8.76 -13.68 10.31
CA TYR A 405 7.61 -14.19 11.06
C TYR A 405 7.58 -15.71 11.07
N LEU A 406 7.81 -16.34 9.92
CA LEU A 406 7.92 -17.79 9.81
C LEU A 406 9.08 -18.33 10.68
N PHE A 407 10.24 -17.67 10.65
CA PHE A 407 11.37 -18.04 11.50
C PHE A 407 11.00 -18.04 12.99
N VAL A 408 10.32 -17.01 13.48
CA VAL A 408 9.90 -16.92 14.89
C VAL A 408 8.90 -18.02 15.25
N VAL A 409 7.92 -18.28 14.39
CA VAL A 409 6.87 -19.27 14.66
C VAL A 409 7.39 -20.70 14.48
N GLU A 410 8.09 -20.99 13.39
CA GLU A 410 8.46 -22.35 13.02
C GLU A 410 9.78 -22.82 13.64
N LYS A 411 10.78 -21.93 13.74
CA LYS A 411 12.09 -22.27 14.29
C LYS A 411 12.20 -21.99 15.79
N LEU A 412 11.81 -20.79 16.21
CA LEU A 412 11.86 -20.44 17.63
C LEU A 412 10.72 -21.07 18.43
N LYS A 413 9.66 -21.57 17.74
CA LYS A 413 8.44 -22.11 18.37
C LYS A 413 7.79 -21.12 19.36
N LEU A 414 7.87 -19.82 19.04
CA LEU A 414 7.30 -18.76 19.85
C LEU A 414 5.94 -18.31 19.29
N ASP A 415 5.11 -17.76 20.17
CA ASP A 415 3.84 -17.15 19.76
C ASP A 415 4.15 -15.94 18.86
N GLU A 416 3.58 -15.92 17.67
CA GLU A 416 3.68 -14.83 16.70
C GLU A 416 3.30 -13.45 17.28
N TYR A 417 2.49 -13.43 18.34
CA TYR A 417 2.07 -12.22 19.03
C TYR A 417 3.25 -11.51 19.71
N LEU A 418 4.28 -12.24 20.14
CA LEU A 418 5.48 -11.69 20.77
C LEU A 418 6.28 -10.79 19.82
N ILE A 419 6.24 -11.06 18.52
CA ILE A 419 6.88 -10.25 17.47
C ILE A 419 6.43 -8.78 17.54
N ASN A 420 5.19 -8.57 17.98
CA ASN A 420 4.60 -7.23 18.00
C ASN A 420 4.92 -6.43 19.27
N PHE A 421 5.30 -7.09 20.36
CA PHE A 421 5.46 -6.45 21.67
C PHE A 421 6.86 -6.56 22.27
N VAL A 422 7.63 -7.56 21.87
CA VAL A 422 8.99 -7.77 22.39
C VAL A 422 9.99 -7.10 21.45
N PRO A 423 10.75 -6.09 21.93
CA PRO A 423 11.73 -5.37 21.09
C PRO A 423 12.76 -6.30 20.44
N ASP A 424 13.22 -7.33 21.14
CA ASP A 424 14.18 -8.30 20.63
C ASP A 424 13.64 -9.15 19.46
N LEU A 425 12.34 -9.31 19.37
CA LEU A 425 11.64 -10.00 18.29
C LEU A 425 11.03 -9.03 17.26
N SER A 426 11.35 -7.73 17.34
CA SER A 426 10.85 -6.74 16.40
C SER A 426 11.16 -7.12 14.95
N PRO A 427 10.21 -6.99 14.02
CA PRO A 427 10.46 -7.23 12.60
C PRO A 427 11.59 -6.40 12.03
N ILE A 428 11.84 -5.20 12.57
CA ILE A 428 12.95 -4.33 12.14
C ILE A 428 14.29 -5.00 12.51
N LYS A 429 14.47 -5.44 13.77
CA LYS A 429 15.66 -6.17 14.20
C LYS A 429 15.83 -7.46 13.39
N GLY A 430 14.75 -8.22 13.21
CA GLY A 430 14.76 -9.45 12.45
C GLY A 430 15.14 -9.26 10.98
N ALA A 431 14.59 -8.25 10.32
CA ALA A 431 14.92 -7.95 8.92
C ALA A 431 16.39 -7.54 8.75
N TRP A 432 16.91 -6.71 9.63
CA TRP A 432 18.33 -6.35 9.62
C TRP A 432 19.24 -7.54 9.88
N TRP A 433 18.90 -8.38 10.86
CA TRP A 433 19.67 -9.60 11.11
C TRP A 433 19.69 -10.52 9.88
N MET A 434 18.54 -10.78 9.27
CA MET A 434 18.45 -11.60 8.06
C MET A 434 19.25 -11.00 6.90
N PHE A 435 19.21 -9.68 6.73
CA PHE A 435 19.92 -8.97 5.67
C PHE A 435 21.44 -9.09 5.83
N ILE A 436 21.96 -8.82 7.04
CA ILE A 436 23.39 -8.89 7.33
C ILE A 436 23.87 -10.34 7.28
N SER A 437 23.10 -11.30 7.84
CA SER A 437 23.45 -12.72 7.82
C SER A 437 23.62 -13.24 6.40
N ARG A 438 22.77 -12.80 5.45
CA ARG A 438 22.90 -13.18 4.03
C ARG A 438 24.16 -12.62 3.40
N ILE A 439 24.47 -11.35 3.63
CA ILE A 439 25.69 -10.73 3.11
C ILE A 439 26.92 -11.48 3.63
N VAL A 440 26.98 -11.72 4.93
CA VAL A 440 28.10 -12.41 5.56
C VAL A 440 28.21 -13.85 5.06
N HIS A 441 27.10 -14.59 4.99
CA HIS A 441 27.11 -15.96 4.46
C HIS A 441 27.58 -16.02 2.99
N THR A 442 27.12 -15.09 2.15
CA THR A 442 27.54 -15.02 0.73
C THR A 442 29.05 -14.77 0.58
N ILE A 443 29.63 -13.96 1.47
CA ILE A 443 31.05 -13.57 1.38
C ILE A 443 31.98 -14.59 2.07
N THR A 444 31.57 -15.12 3.23
CA THR A 444 32.46 -15.89 4.12
C THR A 444 32.06 -17.34 4.31
N GLY A 445 30.86 -17.73 3.90
CA GLY A 445 30.27 -19.04 4.22
C GLY A 445 29.82 -19.18 5.71
N ASN A 446 30.03 -18.16 6.54
CA ASN A 446 29.71 -18.21 7.96
C ASN A 446 28.27 -17.74 8.23
N GLU A 447 27.66 -18.23 9.31
CA GLU A 447 26.35 -17.82 9.79
C GLU A 447 26.44 -16.88 10.99
N ILE A 448 25.53 -15.89 11.04
CA ILE A 448 25.33 -15.04 12.21
C ILE A 448 24.12 -15.56 12.98
N PRO A 449 24.29 -16.03 14.23
CA PRO A 449 23.17 -16.51 15.02
C PRO A 449 22.22 -15.36 15.41
N PHE A 450 20.92 -15.66 15.50
CA PHE A 450 19.95 -14.72 16.05
C PHE A 450 19.96 -14.78 17.57
N ASN A 451 20.34 -13.69 18.20
CA ASN A 451 20.37 -13.56 19.65
C ASN A 451 19.13 -12.82 20.15
N PHE A 452 18.39 -13.42 21.06
CA PHE A 452 17.20 -12.83 21.68
C PHE A 452 17.04 -13.29 23.13
N ALA A 453 16.41 -12.47 23.95
CA ALA A 453 16.15 -12.75 25.36
C ALA A 453 14.62 -12.84 25.58
N PRO A 454 14.02 -14.04 25.48
CA PRO A 454 12.57 -14.19 25.60
C PRO A 454 12.06 -13.83 27.00
N ASP A 455 12.89 -14.04 28.03
CA ASP A 455 12.53 -13.90 29.45
C ASP A 455 13.36 -12.82 30.16
N TYR A 456 13.95 -11.87 29.42
CA TYR A 456 14.85 -10.79 29.90
C TYR A 456 16.12 -11.24 30.62
N TRP A 457 16.24 -12.51 31.03
CA TRP A 457 17.33 -13.04 31.83
C TRP A 457 18.24 -14.03 31.09
N LEU A 458 17.72 -14.71 30.08
CA LEU A 458 18.49 -15.73 29.35
C LEU A 458 18.54 -15.39 27.85
N VAL A 459 19.72 -15.00 27.38
CA VAL A 459 19.98 -14.82 25.95
C VAL A 459 20.06 -16.19 25.29
N ARG A 460 19.16 -16.41 24.32
CA ARG A 460 19.17 -17.58 23.44
C ARG A 460 19.83 -17.22 22.11
N SER A 461 20.60 -18.14 21.57
CA SER A 461 21.29 -18.00 20.29
C SER A 461 20.84 -19.13 19.37
N VAL A 462 20.29 -18.78 18.20
CA VAL A 462 19.76 -19.75 17.23
C VAL A 462 20.37 -19.49 15.86
N SER A 463 20.95 -20.53 15.25
CA SER A 463 21.47 -20.45 13.90
C SER A 463 20.33 -20.47 12.87
N MET A 464 20.56 -19.77 11.75
CA MET A 464 19.59 -19.62 10.68
C MET A 464 19.65 -20.72 9.63
N TYR A 465 20.27 -21.87 9.91
CA TYR A 465 20.38 -22.90 8.88
C TYR A 465 19.01 -23.31 8.32
N MET A 466 18.66 -22.72 7.19
CA MET A 466 17.52 -23.07 6.36
C MET A 466 17.91 -22.76 4.90
N GLU A 467 18.02 -23.76 4.06
CA GLU A 467 18.38 -23.61 2.64
C GLU A 467 17.48 -22.62 1.90
N ASP A 468 16.18 -22.57 2.24
CA ASP A 468 15.19 -21.70 1.62
C ASP A 468 15.31 -20.20 1.99
N TYR A 469 16.12 -19.85 2.99
CA TYR A 469 16.24 -18.47 3.47
C TYR A 469 17.53 -17.77 3.02
N ASN A 470 18.41 -18.45 2.30
CA ASN A 470 19.75 -17.94 1.97
C ASN A 470 19.83 -17.00 0.76
N TYR A 471 18.70 -16.61 0.15
CA TYR A 471 18.69 -15.76 -1.03
C TYR A 471 17.97 -14.45 -0.79
N PHE A 472 18.41 -13.38 -1.46
CA PHE A 472 17.61 -12.17 -1.59
C PHE A 472 16.38 -12.45 -2.44
N ASP A 473 15.23 -11.94 -2.01
CA ASP A 473 13.94 -12.13 -2.68
C ASP A 473 13.76 -11.05 -3.77
N LEU A 474 14.45 -11.23 -4.88
CA LEU A 474 14.44 -10.31 -6.03
C LEU A 474 14.09 -11.10 -7.30
N TRP A 475 13.15 -10.59 -8.07
CA TRP A 475 12.62 -11.28 -9.25
C TRP A 475 13.71 -11.76 -10.22
N PHE A 476 14.74 -10.95 -10.42
CA PHE A 476 15.81 -11.28 -11.36
C PHE A 476 16.68 -12.45 -10.89
N LEU A 477 16.87 -12.62 -9.59
CA LEU A 477 17.57 -13.77 -9.05
C LEU A 477 16.74 -15.05 -9.25
N GLU A 478 15.42 -14.95 -9.08
CA GLU A 478 14.52 -16.07 -9.32
C GLU A 478 14.47 -16.45 -10.81
N VAL A 479 14.42 -15.47 -11.73
CA VAL A 479 14.49 -15.72 -13.17
C VAL A 479 15.80 -16.41 -13.55
N ILE A 480 16.95 -15.95 -13.03
CA ILE A 480 18.25 -16.56 -13.32
C ILE A 480 18.32 -17.99 -12.76
N LYS A 481 17.74 -18.25 -11.59
CA LYS A 481 17.67 -19.56 -10.99
C LYS A 481 16.84 -20.53 -11.82
N GLN A 482 15.66 -20.11 -12.29
CA GLN A 482 14.76 -20.92 -13.13
C GLN A 482 15.28 -21.13 -14.55
N SER A 483 15.94 -20.12 -15.13
CA SER A 483 16.41 -20.12 -16.51
C SER A 483 17.72 -19.34 -16.64
N PRO A 484 18.89 -20.00 -16.35
CA PRO A 484 20.20 -19.31 -16.39
C PRO A 484 20.54 -18.70 -17.73
N GLN A 485 20.01 -19.24 -18.82
CA GLN A 485 20.18 -18.71 -20.19
C GLN A 485 19.57 -17.32 -20.39
N LEU A 486 18.63 -16.90 -19.53
CA LEU A 486 18.06 -15.54 -19.56
C LEU A 486 18.91 -14.51 -18.80
N ALA A 487 20.00 -14.91 -18.13
CA ALA A 487 20.83 -14.00 -17.35
C ALA A 487 21.32 -12.75 -18.16
N PRO A 488 21.78 -12.84 -19.43
CA PRO A 488 22.15 -11.67 -20.20
C PRO A 488 20.98 -10.69 -20.42
N ALA A 489 19.80 -11.20 -20.73
CA ALA A 489 18.60 -10.38 -20.91
C ALA A 489 18.18 -9.70 -19.61
N VAL A 490 18.24 -10.42 -18.49
CA VAL A 490 17.99 -9.88 -17.15
C VAL A 490 18.95 -8.73 -16.83
N ILE A 491 20.25 -8.90 -17.09
CA ILE A 491 21.26 -7.84 -16.87
C ILE A 491 20.93 -6.59 -17.69
N VAL A 492 20.55 -6.74 -18.96
CA VAL A 492 20.13 -5.62 -19.80
C VAL A 492 18.94 -4.87 -19.21
N VAL A 493 17.92 -5.61 -18.73
CA VAL A 493 16.74 -5.00 -18.09
C VAL A 493 17.13 -4.26 -16.80
N LEU A 494 17.99 -4.83 -15.96
CA LEU A 494 18.47 -4.19 -14.73
C LEU A 494 19.24 -2.90 -15.03
N VAL A 495 20.16 -2.93 -15.99
CA VAL A 495 20.91 -1.73 -16.42
C VAL A 495 19.93 -0.67 -16.95
N PHE A 496 18.96 -1.06 -17.76
CA PHE A 496 17.91 -0.15 -18.24
C PHE A 496 17.12 0.49 -17.09
N LEU A 497 16.67 -0.28 -16.11
CA LEU A 497 15.93 0.23 -14.94
C LEU A 497 16.77 1.22 -14.13
N VAL A 498 18.07 0.94 -13.92
CA VAL A 498 18.97 1.84 -13.20
C VAL A 498 19.19 3.14 -13.99
N LEU A 499 19.47 3.06 -15.28
CA LEU A 499 19.65 4.23 -16.13
C LEU A 499 18.37 5.08 -16.19
N LEU A 500 17.22 4.44 -16.34
CA LEU A 500 15.92 5.10 -16.34
C LEU A 500 15.67 5.84 -15.02
N SER A 501 16.02 5.23 -13.89
CA SER A 501 15.91 5.86 -12.56
C SER A 501 16.80 7.10 -12.46
N VAL A 502 18.07 6.99 -12.84
CA VAL A 502 19.06 8.10 -12.76
C VAL A 502 18.64 9.26 -13.66
N VAL A 503 18.31 8.97 -14.93
CA VAL A 503 17.86 10.01 -15.88
C VAL A 503 16.59 10.69 -15.41
N SER A 504 15.63 9.91 -14.93
CA SER A 504 14.35 10.43 -14.44
C SER A 504 14.54 11.30 -13.20
N ALA A 505 15.36 10.90 -12.23
CA ALA A 505 15.69 11.68 -11.04
C ALA A 505 16.33 13.03 -11.42
N TYR A 506 17.33 13.02 -12.31
CA TYR A 506 17.96 14.23 -12.79
C TYR A 506 16.97 15.20 -13.46
N LYS A 507 16.11 14.67 -14.36
CA LYS A 507 15.11 15.49 -15.07
C LYS A 507 14.04 16.04 -14.14
N VAL A 508 13.54 15.26 -13.18
CA VAL A 508 12.52 15.73 -12.21
C VAL A 508 13.08 16.84 -11.34
N CYS A 509 14.30 16.70 -10.80
CA CYS A 509 14.91 17.72 -9.96
C CYS A 509 15.13 19.03 -10.73
N GLY A 510 15.72 18.96 -11.94
CA GLY A 510 15.97 20.13 -12.77
C GLY A 510 14.70 20.86 -13.19
N LEU A 511 13.68 20.13 -13.65
CA LEU A 511 12.40 20.73 -14.07
C LEU A 511 11.63 21.37 -12.90
N SER A 512 11.61 20.72 -11.73
CA SER A 512 10.90 21.27 -10.55
C SER A 512 11.52 22.57 -10.07
N MET A 513 12.85 22.68 -10.05
CA MET A 513 13.54 23.93 -9.70
C MET A 513 13.26 25.06 -10.72
N THR A 514 13.23 24.73 -12.00
CA THR A 514 12.97 25.71 -13.07
C THR A 514 11.54 26.27 -12.99
N GLU A 515 10.56 25.45 -12.69
CA GLU A 515 9.16 25.91 -12.54
C GLU A 515 8.97 26.79 -11.30
N ASP A 516 9.63 26.48 -10.17
CA ASP A 516 9.56 27.32 -8.98
C ASP A 516 10.22 28.69 -9.20
N ILE A 517 11.30 28.79 -9.99
CA ILE A 517 11.93 30.07 -10.37
C ILE A 517 10.98 30.89 -11.24
N LYS A 518 10.34 30.31 -12.24
CA LYS A 518 9.36 31.02 -13.09
C LYS A 518 8.21 31.62 -12.27
N HIS A 519 7.63 30.83 -11.36
CA HIS A 519 6.56 31.32 -10.48
C HIS A 519 7.01 32.38 -9.46
N ALA A 520 8.30 32.52 -9.20
CA ALA A 520 8.83 33.58 -8.34
C ALA A 520 9.09 34.89 -9.10
N THR A 521 9.19 34.82 -10.44
CA THR A 521 9.44 35.99 -11.34
C THR A 521 8.16 36.52 -12.00
N GLU A 522 7.07 35.76 -12.01
CA GLU A 522 5.70 36.18 -12.33
C GLU A 522 4.97 36.74 -11.07
#